data_84459b5670f28d6de6e2c5f4441862b6
#
_entry.id   84459b5670f28d6de6e2c5f4441862b6
#
_cell.length_a   1.000
_cell.length_b   1.000
_cell.length_c   1.000
_cell.angle_alpha   90.00
_cell.angle_beta   90.00
_cell.angle_gamma   90.00
#
_symmetry.space_group_name_H-M   'P 1'
#
loop_
_entity.id
_entity.type
_entity.pdbx_description
1 polymer ?
#
loop_
_entity_poly.entity_id
_entity_poly.type
_entity_poly.pdbx_seq_one_letter_code
_entity_poly.pdbx_strand_id
1 'polypeptide(L)'
;MGKVISKGDIVVYESTVYPGVTEDECIPVVEKVSGLRFNIDFFAGYSPERINPGDKLHTVEKIKKVTSGSTPEIGKKVDEVYASVITAGTHLAPTIKVAEAAKVIENSQRDINIAFVNELSKIFTRMGIDTQDVLEAASTKWNFLPFKPGLVGGHCIGVDPYYLAQCAQTFGYNPEIILAGRRMNDGMGEYVANQV
;
A
#
# COMPACT_ATOMS: atom_id res chain seq x y z
N MET A 1 -13.22 19.28 -2.28
CA MET A 1 -13.96 18.64 -3.39
C MET A 1 -15.45 19.01 -3.34
N GLY A 2 -16.25 18.68 -2.31
CA GLY A 2 -17.70 18.90 -2.29
C GLY A 2 -18.20 20.32 -2.59
N LYS A 3 -17.36 21.35 -2.45
CA LYS A 3 -17.74 22.75 -2.79
C LYS A 3 -17.59 23.10 -4.27
N VAL A 4 -16.94 22.26 -5.06
CA VAL A 4 -16.61 22.56 -6.47
C VAL A 4 -17.09 21.50 -7.45
N ILE A 5 -17.50 20.32 -6.96
CA ILE A 5 -17.97 19.21 -7.78
C ILE A 5 -19.32 19.54 -8.42
N SER A 6 -19.50 19.12 -9.67
CA SER A 6 -20.71 19.30 -10.48
C SER A 6 -21.30 17.96 -10.90
N LYS A 7 -22.51 17.98 -11.43
CA LYS A 7 -23.15 16.78 -11.98
C LYS A 7 -22.35 16.22 -13.16
N GLY A 8 -22.09 14.92 -13.13
CA GLY A 8 -21.33 14.20 -14.13
C GLY A 8 -19.83 14.11 -13.84
N ASP A 9 -19.34 14.81 -12.82
CA ASP A 9 -17.93 14.77 -12.46
C ASP A 9 -17.52 13.42 -11.85
N ILE A 10 -16.23 13.09 -12.01
CA ILE A 10 -15.59 11.93 -11.40
C ILE A 10 -14.48 12.43 -10.47
N VAL A 11 -14.53 12.03 -9.20
CA VAL A 11 -13.48 12.31 -8.22
C VAL A 11 -12.58 11.08 -8.11
N VAL A 12 -11.29 11.23 -8.40
CA VAL A 12 -10.32 10.13 -8.25
C VAL A 12 -9.44 10.38 -7.06
N TYR A 13 -9.38 9.40 -6.15
CA TYR A 13 -8.48 9.40 -4.99
C TYR A 13 -7.22 8.62 -5.31
N GLU A 14 -6.06 9.13 -4.86
CA GLU A 14 -4.74 8.52 -5.14
C GLU A 14 -3.94 8.20 -3.87
N SER A 15 -4.34 8.76 -2.72
CA SER A 15 -3.65 8.52 -1.45
C SER A 15 -3.80 7.06 -0.98
N THR A 16 -2.76 6.52 -0.32
CA THR A 16 -2.84 5.21 0.29
C THR A 16 -3.82 5.20 1.45
N VAL A 17 -4.75 4.27 1.42
CA VAL A 17 -5.80 4.09 2.42
C VAL A 17 -6.08 2.61 2.64
N TYR A 18 -6.79 2.26 3.72
CA TYR A 18 -7.34 0.91 3.88
C TYR A 18 -8.59 0.71 3.00
N PRO A 19 -8.97 -0.55 2.67
CA PRO A 19 -10.11 -0.82 1.83
C PRO A 19 -11.42 -0.25 2.40
N GLY A 20 -12.12 0.53 1.59
CA GLY A 20 -13.41 1.13 1.93
C GLY A 20 -13.35 2.65 2.21
N VAL A 21 -12.18 3.22 2.48
CA VAL A 21 -12.08 4.65 2.85
C VAL A 21 -12.70 5.57 1.81
N THR A 22 -12.46 5.32 0.53
CA THR A 22 -13.05 6.17 -0.53
C THR A 22 -14.56 6.18 -0.45
N GLU A 23 -15.20 5.01 -0.42
CA GLU A 23 -16.66 4.89 -0.50
C GLU A 23 -17.34 5.12 0.84
N ASP A 24 -16.74 4.64 1.96
CA ASP A 24 -17.39 4.63 3.27
C ASP A 24 -17.10 5.91 4.08
N GLU A 25 -15.98 6.62 3.81
CA GLU A 25 -15.56 7.82 4.56
C GLU A 25 -15.57 9.08 3.69
N CYS A 26 -14.89 9.03 2.52
CA CYS A 26 -14.71 10.24 1.71
C CYS A 26 -15.99 10.66 0.97
N ILE A 27 -16.68 9.72 0.36
CA ILE A 27 -17.89 10.01 -0.43
C ILE A 27 -19.01 10.62 0.40
N PRO A 28 -19.36 10.14 1.61
CA PRO A 28 -20.38 10.77 2.44
C PRO A 28 -20.09 12.24 2.76
N VAL A 29 -18.82 12.61 2.91
CA VAL A 29 -18.43 14.02 3.10
C VAL A 29 -18.67 14.84 1.86
N VAL A 30 -18.36 14.30 0.66
CA VAL A 30 -18.61 14.97 -0.61
C VAL A 30 -20.12 15.17 -0.83
N GLU A 31 -20.93 14.14 -0.61
CA GLU A 31 -22.41 14.21 -0.70
C GLU A 31 -22.99 15.28 0.23
N LYS A 32 -22.57 15.25 1.51
CA LYS A 32 -23.02 16.21 2.53
C LYS A 32 -22.73 17.66 2.17
N VAL A 33 -21.56 17.92 1.58
CA VAL A 33 -21.11 19.29 1.26
C VAL A 33 -21.69 19.78 -0.07
N SER A 34 -21.78 18.90 -1.06
CA SER A 34 -22.26 19.25 -2.42
C SER A 34 -23.78 19.21 -2.56
N GLY A 35 -24.46 18.36 -1.76
CA GLY A 35 -25.86 18.02 -1.95
C GLY A 35 -26.14 17.11 -3.15
N LEU A 36 -25.07 16.61 -3.81
CA LEU A 36 -25.17 15.68 -4.95
C LEU A 36 -25.16 14.22 -4.44
N ARG A 37 -25.74 13.31 -5.23
CA ARG A 37 -25.86 11.90 -4.89
C ARG A 37 -24.81 11.08 -5.62
N PHE A 38 -24.08 10.27 -4.86
CA PHE A 38 -23.08 9.33 -5.39
C PHE A 38 -23.69 8.30 -6.36
N ASN A 39 -22.96 7.98 -7.42
CA ASN A 39 -23.36 7.08 -8.52
C ASN A 39 -24.64 7.49 -9.27
N ILE A 40 -25.10 8.73 -9.08
CA ILE A 40 -26.25 9.31 -9.79
C ILE A 40 -25.86 10.68 -10.36
N ASP A 41 -25.48 11.60 -9.49
CA ASP A 41 -25.13 12.97 -9.88
C ASP A 41 -23.62 13.13 -10.07
N PHE A 42 -22.79 12.38 -9.34
CA PHE A 42 -21.33 12.31 -9.47
C PHE A 42 -20.82 10.90 -9.21
N PHE A 43 -19.54 10.65 -9.55
CA PHE A 43 -18.93 9.33 -9.48
C PHE A 43 -17.57 9.42 -8.81
N ALA A 44 -17.00 8.24 -8.44
CA ALA A 44 -15.66 8.16 -7.87
C ALA A 44 -14.81 7.11 -8.59
N GLY A 45 -13.50 7.30 -8.46
CA GLY A 45 -12.47 6.34 -8.81
C GLY A 45 -11.38 6.31 -7.75
N TYR A 46 -10.55 5.29 -7.84
CA TYR A 46 -9.34 5.17 -7.03
C TYR A 46 -8.20 4.65 -7.89
N SER A 47 -7.04 5.31 -7.78
CA SER A 47 -5.85 4.95 -8.54
C SER A 47 -4.60 5.28 -7.72
N PRO A 48 -4.05 4.33 -6.95
CA PRO A 48 -3.01 4.60 -5.98
C PRO A 48 -1.70 5.08 -6.62
N GLU A 49 -1.00 5.96 -5.92
CA GLU A 49 0.36 6.32 -6.28
C GLU A 49 1.34 5.24 -5.81
N ARG A 50 2.25 4.82 -6.71
CA ARG A 50 3.20 3.72 -6.50
C ARG A 50 4.66 4.13 -6.72
N ILE A 51 4.94 5.44 -6.85
CA ILE A 51 6.30 5.96 -7.02
C ILE A 51 7.08 5.82 -5.72
N ASN A 52 8.35 5.46 -5.84
CA ASN A 52 9.31 5.58 -4.75
C ASN A 52 10.04 6.93 -4.90
N PRO A 53 9.95 7.84 -3.94
CA PRO A 53 10.68 9.11 -4.00
C PRO A 53 12.18 8.90 -4.23
N GLY A 54 12.72 9.56 -5.25
CA GLY A 54 14.15 9.44 -5.61
C GLY A 54 14.48 8.33 -6.61
N ASP A 55 13.55 7.44 -6.95
CA ASP A 55 13.73 6.44 -8.00
C ASP A 55 13.58 7.12 -9.38
N LYS A 56 14.68 7.20 -10.12
CA LYS A 56 14.73 7.80 -11.47
C LYS A 56 14.39 6.82 -12.59
N LEU A 57 14.35 5.53 -12.30
CA LEU A 57 14.07 4.49 -13.27
C LEU A 57 12.57 4.17 -13.35
N HIS A 58 11.92 4.13 -12.19
CA HIS A 58 10.50 3.82 -12.05
C HIS A 58 9.69 5.12 -11.87
N THR A 59 9.63 5.90 -12.94
CA THR A 59 8.80 7.12 -12.98
C THR A 59 7.32 6.77 -13.09
N VAL A 60 6.44 7.75 -12.85
CA VAL A 60 4.97 7.54 -12.91
C VAL A 60 4.52 6.87 -14.21
N GLU A 61 5.10 7.25 -15.34
CA GLU A 61 4.76 6.69 -16.66
C GLU A 61 5.23 5.25 -16.86
N LYS A 62 6.27 4.82 -16.11
CA LYS A 62 6.94 3.51 -16.24
C LYS A 62 6.48 2.48 -15.22
N ILE A 63 5.62 2.84 -14.30
CA ILE A 63 5.01 1.93 -13.33
C ILE A 63 3.59 1.62 -13.78
N LYS A 64 3.23 0.34 -13.89
CA LYS A 64 1.86 -0.06 -14.20
C LYS A 64 0.91 0.54 -13.16
N LYS A 65 -0.06 1.33 -13.61
CA LYS A 65 -1.02 2.02 -12.74
C LYS A 65 -2.24 1.13 -12.48
N VAL A 66 -2.62 0.99 -11.22
CA VAL A 66 -3.89 0.37 -10.87
C VAL A 66 -4.98 1.44 -10.94
N THR A 67 -6.10 1.10 -11.57
CA THR A 67 -7.25 2.00 -11.75
C THR A 67 -8.52 1.32 -11.29
N SER A 68 -9.52 2.08 -10.90
CA SER A 68 -10.83 1.56 -10.53
C SER A 68 -11.89 2.64 -10.57
N GLY A 69 -13.15 2.26 -10.58
CA GLY A 69 -14.27 3.20 -10.54
C GLY A 69 -15.46 2.64 -9.77
N SER A 70 -16.33 3.53 -9.37
CA SER A 70 -17.54 3.23 -8.60
C SER A 70 -18.62 2.49 -9.39
N THR A 71 -18.52 2.50 -10.72
CA THR A 71 -19.26 1.61 -11.63
C THR A 71 -18.32 1.09 -12.71
N PRO A 72 -18.67 -0.01 -13.43
CA PRO A 72 -17.85 -0.52 -14.53
C PRO A 72 -17.55 0.52 -15.61
N GLU A 73 -18.51 1.36 -15.94
CA GLU A 73 -18.39 2.42 -16.95
C GLU A 73 -17.41 3.51 -16.48
N ILE A 74 -17.53 3.91 -15.21
CA ILE A 74 -16.63 4.89 -14.60
C ILE A 74 -15.21 4.33 -14.48
N GLY A 75 -15.09 3.06 -14.08
CA GLY A 75 -13.79 2.38 -14.07
C GLY A 75 -13.08 2.43 -15.40
N LYS A 76 -13.78 2.17 -16.51
CA LYS A 76 -13.23 2.29 -17.87
C LYS A 76 -12.79 3.70 -18.20
N LYS A 77 -13.62 4.73 -17.87
CA LYS A 77 -13.24 6.13 -18.11
C LYS A 77 -11.99 6.54 -17.33
N VAL A 78 -11.92 6.15 -16.06
CA VAL A 78 -10.73 6.40 -15.24
C VAL A 78 -9.51 5.68 -15.84
N ASP A 79 -9.65 4.42 -16.23
CA ASP A 79 -8.59 3.64 -16.86
C ASP A 79 -8.09 4.27 -18.17
N GLU A 80 -8.99 4.73 -19.05
CA GLU A 80 -8.66 5.41 -20.30
C GLU A 80 -7.84 6.69 -20.07
N VAL A 81 -8.19 7.48 -19.05
CA VAL A 81 -7.45 8.70 -18.69
C VAL A 81 -6.02 8.35 -18.29
N TYR A 82 -5.82 7.38 -17.39
CA TYR A 82 -4.48 6.99 -16.98
C TYR A 82 -3.71 6.28 -18.10
N ALA A 83 -4.36 5.43 -18.88
CA ALA A 83 -3.73 4.75 -20.02
C ALA A 83 -3.20 5.72 -21.06
N SER A 84 -3.77 6.93 -21.18
CA SER A 84 -3.29 7.96 -22.11
C SER A 84 -1.90 8.52 -21.75
N VAL A 85 -1.45 8.37 -20.50
CA VAL A 85 -0.17 8.92 -20.00
C VAL A 85 0.77 7.84 -19.42
N ILE A 86 0.25 6.69 -19.00
CA ILE A 86 1.05 5.60 -18.40
C ILE A 86 1.54 4.64 -19.47
N THR A 87 2.78 4.77 -19.89
CA THR A 87 3.38 3.93 -20.94
C THR A 87 3.57 2.47 -20.52
N ALA A 88 3.69 2.19 -19.21
CA ALA A 88 3.74 0.83 -18.66
C ALA A 88 2.38 0.10 -18.66
N GLY A 89 1.32 0.80 -19.07
CA GLY A 89 -0.05 0.31 -19.07
C GLY A 89 -0.74 0.39 -17.73
N THR A 90 -2.02 0.04 -17.73
CA THR A 90 -2.91 0.07 -16.58
C THR A 90 -3.37 -1.33 -16.18
N HIS A 91 -3.96 -1.42 -15.00
CA HIS A 91 -4.69 -2.59 -14.51
C HIS A 91 -6.00 -2.12 -13.90
N LEU A 92 -7.09 -2.34 -14.62
CA LEU A 92 -8.42 -1.99 -14.13
C LEU A 92 -8.88 -3.03 -13.09
N ALA A 93 -8.87 -2.61 -11.83
CA ALA A 93 -9.39 -3.42 -10.73
C ALA A 93 -10.93 -3.45 -10.76
N PRO A 94 -11.56 -4.55 -10.32
CA PRO A 94 -13.02 -4.72 -10.40
C PRO A 94 -13.80 -3.75 -9.51
N THR A 95 -13.22 -3.29 -8.41
CA THR A 95 -13.84 -2.32 -7.48
C THR A 95 -12.79 -1.39 -6.88
N ILE A 96 -13.25 -0.26 -6.34
CA ILE A 96 -12.42 0.67 -5.57
C ILE A 96 -11.76 -0.05 -4.39
N LYS A 97 -12.51 -0.83 -3.61
CA LYS A 97 -11.99 -1.57 -2.44
C LYS A 97 -10.87 -2.56 -2.82
N VAL A 98 -10.93 -3.18 -3.98
CA VAL A 98 -9.85 -4.07 -4.47
C VAL A 98 -8.60 -3.27 -4.81
N ALA A 99 -8.73 -2.11 -5.44
CA ALA A 99 -7.59 -1.26 -5.76
C ALA A 99 -6.92 -0.68 -4.49
N GLU A 100 -7.71 -0.27 -3.50
CA GLU A 100 -7.24 0.15 -2.17
C GLU A 100 -6.50 -0.98 -1.46
N ALA A 101 -7.09 -2.19 -1.44
CA ALA A 101 -6.47 -3.38 -0.86
C ALA A 101 -5.13 -3.71 -1.52
N ALA A 102 -5.07 -3.67 -2.85
CA ALA A 102 -3.84 -3.96 -3.59
C ALA A 102 -2.69 -3.03 -3.15
N LYS A 103 -2.97 -1.74 -2.97
CA LYS A 103 -1.96 -0.77 -2.55
C LYS A 103 -1.45 -1.02 -1.14
N VAL A 104 -2.33 -1.22 -0.18
CA VAL A 104 -1.92 -1.37 1.23
C VAL A 104 -1.14 -2.66 1.48
N ILE A 105 -1.45 -3.75 0.74
CA ILE A 105 -0.71 -5.02 0.90
C ILE A 105 0.70 -4.99 0.31
N GLU A 106 0.99 -4.15 -0.70
CA GLU A 106 2.33 -4.01 -1.24
C GLU A 106 3.33 -3.57 -0.16
N ASN A 107 2.95 -2.59 0.65
CA ASN A 107 3.79 -2.10 1.74
C ASN A 107 3.78 -3.06 2.95
N SER A 108 2.64 -3.65 3.27
CA SER A 108 2.53 -4.63 4.36
C SER A 108 3.37 -5.89 4.09
N GLN A 109 3.37 -6.39 2.85
CA GLN A 109 4.22 -7.52 2.46
C GLN A 109 5.70 -7.19 2.64
N ARG A 110 6.13 -5.99 2.21
CA ARG A 110 7.52 -5.55 2.36
C ARG A 110 7.91 -5.45 3.82
N ASP A 111 7.07 -4.86 4.64
CA ASP A 111 7.27 -4.72 6.09
C ASP A 111 7.44 -6.08 6.78
N ILE A 112 6.56 -7.04 6.49
CA ILE A 112 6.62 -8.40 7.06
C ILE A 112 7.91 -9.13 6.62
N ASN A 113 8.30 -9.01 5.35
CA ASN A 113 9.53 -9.64 4.87
C ASN A 113 10.78 -9.03 5.52
N ILE A 114 10.80 -7.72 5.76
CA ILE A 114 11.88 -7.07 6.50
C ILE A 114 11.87 -7.53 7.96
N ALA A 115 10.71 -7.62 8.60
CA ALA A 115 10.59 -8.13 9.96
C ALA A 115 11.15 -9.56 10.09
N PHE A 116 10.86 -10.42 9.13
CA PHE A 116 11.39 -11.78 9.09
C PHE A 116 12.92 -11.79 9.06
N VAL A 117 13.56 -11.05 8.15
CA VAL A 117 15.04 -11.03 8.09
C VAL A 117 15.66 -10.28 9.27
N ASN A 118 14.96 -9.31 9.87
CA ASN A 118 15.35 -8.68 11.12
C ASN A 118 15.36 -9.69 12.29
N GLU A 119 14.35 -10.55 12.38
CA GLU A 119 14.31 -11.62 13.37
C GLU A 119 15.45 -12.61 13.16
N LEU A 120 15.73 -13.02 11.91
CA LEU A 120 16.86 -13.89 11.58
C LEU A 120 18.18 -13.29 12.03
N SER A 121 18.39 -11.97 11.84
CA SER A 121 19.63 -11.32 12.30
C SER A 121 19.81 -11.40 13.83
N LYS A 122 18.72 -11.25 14.59
CA LYS A 122 18.74 -11.39 16.06
C LYS A 122 19.03 -12.85 16.50
N ILE A 123 18.51 -13.82 15.77
CA ILE A 123 18.74 -15.24 16.02
C ILE A 123 20.20 -15.59 15.74
N PHE A 124 20.70 -15.25 14.54
CA PHE A 124 22.06 -15.63 14.12
C PHE A 124 23.13 -14.92 14.94
N THR A 125 22.91 -13.66 15.33
CA THR A 125 23.81 -12.98 16.30
C THR A 125 23.96 -13.79 17.60
N ARG A 126 22.85 -14.33 18.15
CA ARG A 126 22.91 -15.17 19.36
C ARG A 126 23.58 -16.51 19.15
N MET A 127 23.55 -17.02 17.93
CA MET A 127 24.19 -18.28 17.54
C MET A 127 25.66 -18.12 17.16
N GLY A 128 26.18 -16.89 17.07
CA GLY A 128 27.52 -16.59 16.58
C GLY A 128 27.67 -16.85 15.07
N ILE A 129 26.61 -16.77 14.31
CA ILE A 129 26.58 -16.98 12.85
C ILE A 129 26.46 -15.61 12.16
N ASP A 130 27.26 -15.40 11.11
CA ASP A 130 27.12 -14.18 10.29
C ASP A 130 25.83 -14.23 9.46
N THR A 131 24.99 -13.23 9.65
CA THR A 131 23.70 -13.14 8.96
C THR A 131 23.89 -12.94 7.46
N GLN A 132 24.90 -12.19 7.05
CA GLN A 132 25.15 -11.91 5.63
C GLN A 132 25.54 -13.19 4.89
N ASP A 133 26.42 -14.01 5.46
CA ASP A 133 26.83 -15.29 4.89
C ASP A 133 25.62 -16.22 4.70
N VAL A 134 24.71 -16.27 5.68
CA VAL A 134 23.48 -17.08 5.57
C VAL A 134 22.58 -16.57 4.45
N LEU A 135 22.37 -15.26 4.36
CA LEU A 135 21.53 -14.66 3.31
C LEU A 135 22.14 -14.84 1.92
N GLU A 136 23.46 -14.76 1.78
CA GLU A 136 24.16 -15.04 0.53
C GLU A 136 23.97 -16.50 0.09
N ALA A 137 24.19 -17.44 1.01
CA ALA A 137 23.95 -18.85 0.74
C ALA A 137 22.49 -19.14 0.35
N ALA A 138 21.53 -18.58 1.09
CA ALA A 138 20.09 -18.74 0.80
C ALA A 138 19.71 -18.13 -0.56
N SER A 139 20.33 -17.01 -0.94
CA SER A 139 20.07 -16.32 -2.21
C SER A 139 20.53 -17.09 -3.45
N THR A 140 21.28 -18.17 -3.29
CA THR A 140 21.61 -19.09 -4.41
C THR A 140 20.38 -19.84 -4.90
N LYS A 141 19.31 -19.89 -4.11
CA LYS A 141 18.05 -20.50 -4.52
C LYS A 141 17.22 -19.49 -5.32
N TRP A 142 16.83 -19.87 -6.53
CA TRP A 142 16.15 -19.00 -7.51
C TRP A 142 14.88 -18.30 -7.03
N ASN A 143 14.18 -18.84 -6.05
CA ASN A 143 12.93 -18.28 -5.51
C ASN A 143 13.07 -17.69 -4.08
N PHE A 144 14.31 -17.50 -3.60
CA PHE A 144 14.55 -16.80 -2.35
C PHE A 144 14.39 -15.29 -2.56
N LEU A 145 13.61 -14.64 -1.71
CA LEU A 145 13.39 -13.19 -1.79
C LEU A 145 14.54 -12.44 -1.10
N PRO A 146 15.24 -11.53 -1.82
CA PRO A 146 16.49 -10.92 -1.34
C PRO A 146 16.27 -9.74 -0.39
N PHE A 147 15.46 -9.92 0.65
CA PHE A 147 15.32 -8.94 1.72
C PHE A 147 16.56 -8.96 2.63
N LYS A 148 16.88 -7.81 3.20
CA LYS A 148 18.02 -7.63 4.12
C LYS A 148 17.53 -7.04 5.43
N PRO A 149 18.22 -7.33 6.57
CA PRO A 149 17.93 -6.67 7.83
C PRO A 149 18.14 -5.16 7.72
N GLY A 150 17.30 -4.40 8.43
CA GLY A 150 17.41 -2.96 8.44
C GLY A 150 16.29 -2.27 9.19
N LEU A 151 16.45 -0.97 9.38
CA LEU A 151 15.41 -0.13 9.96
C LEU A 151 14.32 0.11 8.93
N VAL A 152 13.07 0.01 9.38
CA VAL A 152 11.90 0.38 8.59
C VAL A 152 11.47 1.78 9.02
N GLY A 153 11.54 2.72 8.08
CA GLY A 153 11.18 4.11 8.31
C GLY A 153 10.40 4.70 7.14
N GLY A 154 10.06 5.98 7.26
CA GLY A 154 9.29 6.72 6.27
C GLY A 154 7.78 6.60 6.46
N HIS A 155 7.03 7.36 5.65
CA HIS A 155 5.58 7.50 5.81
C HIS A 155 4.78 6.25 5.42
N CYS A 156 5.27 5.43 4.48
CA CYS A 156 4.44 4.38 3.87
C CYS A 156 4.66 3.03 4.54
N ILE A 157 5.91 2.50 4.56
CA ILE A 157 6.16 1.11 5.00
C ILE A 157 5.87 0.94 6.50
N GLY A 158 6.17 1.95 7.31
CA GLY A 158 5.96 1.91 8.76
C GLY A 158 4.51 2.19 9.21
N VAL A 159 3.66 2.77 8.35
CA VAL A 159 2.32 3.27 8.70
C VAL A 159 1.20 2.46 8.04
N ASP A 160 1.31 2.15 6.75
CA ASP A 160 0.26 1.46 6.01
C ASP A 160 -0.18 0.11 6.63
N PRO A 161 0.74 -0.72 7.19
CA PRO A 161 0.34 -1.95 7.88
C PRO A 161 -0.61 -1.71 9.06
N TYR A 162 -0.47 -0.58 9.76
CA TYR A 162 -1.37 -0.23 10.85
C TYR A 162 -2.77 0.13 10.35
N TYR A 163 -2.89 0.79 9.19
CA TYR A 163 -4.19 1.06 8.58
C TYR A 163 -4.93 -0.25 8.25
N LEU A 164 -4.22 -1.21 7.67
CA LEU A 164 -4.80 -2.52 7.39
C LEU A 164 -5.15 -3.28 8.67
N ALA A 165 -4.30 -3.20 9.69
CA ALA A 165 -4.54 -3.85 10.98
C ALA A 165 -5.77 -3.26 11.69
N GLN A 166 -5.90 -1.94 11.72
CA GLN A 166 -7.07 -1.28 12.29
C GLN A 166 -8.34 -1.66 11.53
N CYS A 167 -8.30 -1.64 10.20
CA CYS A 167 -9.42 -2.07 9.37
C CYS A 167 -9.83 -3.51 9.70
N ALA A 168 -8.89 -4.46 9.77
CA ALA A 168 -9.17 -5.84 10.13
C ALA A 168 -9.86 -5.97 11.50
N GLN A 169 -9.43 -5.18 12.49
CA GLN A 169 -10.01 -5.17 13.84
C GLN A 169 -11.46 -4.67 13.84
N THR A 170 -11.83 -3.72 12.98
CA THR A 170 -13.23 -3.28 12.84
C THR A 170 -14.15 -4.40 12.34
N PHE A 171 -13.59 -5.36 11.61
CA PHE A 171 -14.28 -6.59 11.17
C PHE A 171 -14.12 -7.76 12.14
N GLY A 172 -13.62 -7.52 13.37
CA GLY A 172 -13.48 -8.54 14.41
C GLY A 172 -12.28 -9.49 14.22
N TYR A 173 -11.34 -9.18 13.34
CA TYR A 173 -10.15 -10.00 13.09
C TYR A 173 -8.89 -9.34 13.67
N ASN A 174 -8.14 -10.07 14.50
CA ASN A 174 -6.84 -9.62 14.98
C ASN A 174 -5.73 -10.05 14.01
N PRO A 175 -5.06 -9.15 13.29
CA PRO A 175 -4.06 -9.50 12.27
C PRO A 175 -2.70 -9.79 12.90
N GLU A 176 -2.50 -10.99 13.42
CA GLU A 176 -1.33 -11.40 14.20
C GLU A 176 -0.01 -11.21 13.46
N ILE A 177 0.07 -11.65 12.20
CA ILE A 177 1.31 -11.57 11.40
C ILE A 177 1.71 -10.11 11.15
N ILE A 178 0.75 -9.27 10.77
CA ILE A 178 1.01 -7.84 10.50
C ILE A 178 1.49 -7.15 11.78
N LEU A 179 0.79 -7.37 12.90
CA LEU A 179 1.14 -6.76 14.18
C LEU A 179 2.46 -7.30 14.75
N ALA A 180 2.76 -8.59 14.56
CA ALA A 180 4.05 -9.15 14.95
C ALA A 180 5.20 -8.56 14.14
N GLY A 181 5.03 -8.43 12.81
CA GLY A 181 6.00 -7.78 11.93
C GLY A 181 6.28 -6.34 12.36
N ARG A 182 5.23 -5.58 12.65
CA ARG A 182 5.38 -4.20 13.13
C ARG A 182 6.14 -4.13 14.45
N ARG A 183 5.80 -4.95 15.45
CA ARG A 183 6.54 -4.98 16.72
C ARG A 183 8.02 -5.31 16.54
N MET A 184 8.33 -6.25 15.60
CA MET A 184 9.72 -6.59 15.29
C MET A 184 10.48 -5.40 14.71
N ASN A 185 9.91 -4.75 13.70
CA ASN A 185 10.54 -3.62 13.00
C ASN A 185 10.65 -2.38 13.89
N ASP A 186 9.65 -2.07 14.69
CA ASP A 186 9.67 -0.94 15.64
C ASP A 186 10.75 -1.11 16.71
N GLY A 187 11.01 -2.36 17.15
CA GLY A 187 12.07 -2.66 18.12
C GLY A 187 13.50 -2.73 17.54
N MET A 188 13.67 -2.58 16.22
CA MET A 188 15.01 -2.69 15.61
C MET A 188 15.92 -1.53 15.93
N GLY A 189 15.38 -0.32 16.09
CA GLY A 189 16.19 0.85 16.46
C GLY A 189 16.89 0.66 17.80
N GLU A 190 16.16 0.21 18.81
CA GLU A 190 16.71 -0.11 20.14
C GLU A 190 17.70 -1.27 20.06
N TYR A 191 17.38 -2.31 19.29
CA TYR A 191 18.29 -3.45 19.11
C TYR A 191 19.63 -3.00 18.54
N VAL A 192 19.64 -2.18 17.48
CA VAL A 192 20.87 -1.68 16.87
C VAL A 192 21.65 -0.80 17.85
N ALA A 193 20.99 0.08 18.58
CA ALA A 193 21.65 0.93 19.56
C ALA A 193 22.33 0.14 20.68
N ASN A 194 21.76 -1.00 21.06
CA ASN A 194 22.33 -1.89 22.08
C ASN A 194 23.48 -2.80 21.58
N GLN A 195 23.76 -2.81 20.26
CA GLN A 195 24.90 -3.53 19.67
C GLN A 195 26.17 -2.65 19.56
N VAL A 196 26.03 -1.33 19.73
CA VAL A 196 27.13 -0.36 19.69
C VAL A 196 27.68 -0.08 21.08
#